data_f365c20ca5f499df3a4897f29cf69b19
#
_entry.id   f365c20ca5f499df3a4897f29cf69b19
#
_cell.length_a   1.000
_cell.length_b   1.000
_cell.length_c   1.000
_cell.angle_alpha   90.00
_cell.angle_beta   90.00
_cell.angle_gamma   90.00
#
_symmetry.space_group_name_H-M   'P 1'
#
loop_
_entity.id
_entity.type
_entity.pdbx_description
1 polymer ?
#
loop_
_entity_poly.entity_id
_entity_poly.type
_entity_poly.pdbx_seq_one_letter_code
_entity_poly.pdbx_strand_id
1 'polypeptide(L)'
;MMHNIHFLYILLLSAVLLSSCREDEVVVPTEYDILPVTVPEGSDVVGMYLLNEGNMGSNKCTLDYLDFVQGYYVRNLYAERNPHVIKELGDVGNDIRVYGSKLYVVVNCSNKMEVLDARTGVRISQVDIPNCRYVNFYRGHAYVSSYVGPVQLNNPNAVKGAVYKVDTLTLKVVDKCTVGYQPEELEVLGEYLYVANSGGYMAPNYDNTVSVIEFEGFRQMQKIPVGINLHRIRADRHGRLWVTSR
;
A
#
# COMPACT_ATOMS: atom_id res chain seq x y z
N MET A 1 -18.13 2.74 59.25
CA MET A 1 -17.05 1.73 58.95
C MET A 1 -17.28 1.01 57.63
N MET A 2 -18.49 0.62 57.25
CA MET A 2 -18.82 -0.07 55.99
C MET A 2 -18.59 0.83 54.71
N HIS A 3 -18.80 2.13 54.77
CA HIS A 3 -18.68 3.03 53.63
C HIS A 3 -17.23 3.11 53.09
N ASN A 4 -16.22 3.03 53.98
CA ASN A 4 -14.82 3.10 53.58
C ASN A 4 -14.34 1.78 52.93
N ILE A 5 -14.98 0.67 53.23
CA ILE A 5 -14.64 -0.65 52.64
C ILE A 5 -15.08 -0.70 51.19
N HIS A 6 -16.28 -0.20 50.87
CA HIS A 6 -16.76 -0.15 49.48
C HIS A 6 -15.93 0.77 48.61
N PHE A 7 -15.47 1.93 49.14
CA PHE A 7 -14.60 2.83 48.44
C PHE A 7 -13.24 2.20 48.13
N LEU A 8 -12.69 1.42 49.07
CA LEU A 8 -11.45 0.69 48.89
C LEU A 8 -11.57 -0.40 47.80
N TYR A 9 -12.69 -1.13 47.74
CA TYR A 9 -12.96 -2.11 46.71
C TYR A 9 -13.11 -1.50 45.32
N ILE A 10 -13.77 -0.35 45.21
CA ILE A 10 -13.92 0.36 43.94
C ILE A 10 -12.56 0.88 43.48
N LEU A 11 -11.70 1.37 44.39
CA LEU A 11 -10.36 1.83 44.05
C LEU A 11 -9.44 0.67 43.61
N LEU A 12 -9.54 -0.49 44.26
CA LEU A 12 -8.80 -1.71 43.89
C LEU A 12 -9.29 -2.25 42.53
N LEU A 13 -10.59 -2.25 42.27
CA LEU A 13 -11.16 -2.69 41.01
C LEU A 13 -10.77 -1.76 39.86
N SER A 14 -10.74 -0.45 40.09
CA SER A 14 -10.27 0.52 39.08
C SER A 14 -8.77 0.39 38.79
N ALA A 15 -7.94 0.06 39.80
CA ALA A 15 -6.50 -0.18 39.62
C ALA A 15 -6.23 -1.44 38.79
N VAL A 16 -7.04 -2.49 38.91
CA VAL A 16 -6.93 -3.72 38.10
C VAL A 16 -7.36 -3.47 36.65
N LEU A 17 -8.31 -2.59 36.42
CA LEU A 17 -8.75 -2.22 35.07
C LEU A 17 -7.73 -1.32 34.31
N LEU A 18 -6.84 -0.65 35.02
CA LEU A 18 -5.76 0.16 34.45
C LEU A 18 -4.50 -0.65 34.15
N SER A 19 -4.37 -1.88 34.66
CA SER A 19 -3.29 -2.80 34.33
C SER A 19 -3.58 -3.67 33.11
N SER A 20 -4.34 -3.16 32.11
CA SER A 20 -4.33 -3.71 30.78
C SER A 20 -2.93 -3.48 30.22
N CYS A 21 -1.98 -4.37 30.56
CA CYS A 21 -0.75 -4.49 29.82
C CYS A 21 -1.15 -4.78 28.37
N ARG A 22 -1.07 -3.76 27.52
CA ARG A 22 -0.92 -3.95 26.11
C ARG A 22 0.35 -4.80 26.00
N GLU A 23 0.23 -6.06 25.66
CA GLU A 23 1.38 -6.87 25.26
C GLU A 23 2.02 -6.06 24.13
N ASP A 24 3.24 -5.59 24.33
CA ASP A 24 3.97 -4.93 23.28
C ASP A 24 4.00 -5.90 22.11
N GLU A 25 3.42 -5.51 20.97
CA GLU A 25 3.43 -6.34 19.77
C GLU A 25 4.88 -6.76 19.51
N VAL A 26 5.10 -8.06 19.41
CA VAL A 26 6.43 -8.59 19.11
C VAL A 26 6.85 -8.04 17.77
N VAL A 27 7.80 -7.12 17.76
CA VAL A 27 8.38 -6.55 16.56
C VAL A 27 9.05 -7.67 15.77
N VAL A 28 8.75 -7.80 14.48
CA VAL A 28 9.43 -8.76 13.61
C VAL A 28 10.91 -8.36 13.52
N PRO A 29 11.86 -9.22 13.95
CA PRO A 29 13.28 -8.87 13.92
C PRO A 29 13.82 -8.82 12.48
N THR A 30 14.90 -8.08 12.28
CA THR A 30 15.68 -8.17 11.04
C THR A 30 16.58 -9.39 11.11
N GLU A 31 16.55 -10.20 10.06
CA GLU A 31 17.34 -11.43 9.93
C GLU A 31 18.11 -11.44 8.61
N TYR A 32 19.26 -12.10 8.60
CA TYR A 32 20.15 -12.22 7.44
C TYR A 32 20.34 -13.68 7.09
N ASP A 33 19.98 -14.07 5.87
CA ASP A 33 20.29 -15.38 5.30
C ASP A 33 21.31 -15.24 4.17
N ILE A 34 22.15 -16.25 3.99
CA ILE A 34 23.06 -16.30 2.84
C ILE A 34 22.24 -16.62 1.58
N LEU A 35 22.42 -15.80 0.56
CA LEU A 35 21.78 -15.99 -0.72
C LEU A 35 22.82 -16.59 -1.72
N PRO A 36 22.69 -17.85 -2.11
CA PRO A 36 23.62 -18.48 -3.05
C PRO A 36 23.30 -18.08 -4.51
N VAL A 37 23.16 -16.77 -4.76
CA VAL A 37 22.85 -16.23 -6.09
C VAL A 37 23.98 -15.31 -6.52
N THR A 38 24.52 -15.56 -7.69
CA THR A 38 25.47 -14.67 -8.35
C THR A 38 24.73 -13.86 -9.42
N VAL A 39 24.94 -12.57 -9.42
CA VAL A 39 24.47 -11.71 -10.53
C VAL A 39 25.32 -11.99 -11.76
N PRO A 40 24.73 -12.11 -12.96
CA PRO A 40 25.50 -12.20 -14.19
C PRO A 40 26.48 -11.03 -14.32
N GLU A 41 27.69 -11.30 -14.80
CA GLU A 41 28.70 -10.28 -15.03
C GLU A 41 28.15 -9.19 -15.98
N GLY A 42 28.32 -7.92 -15.60
CA GLY A 42 27.78 -6.78 -16.35
C GLY A 42 26.31 -6.44 -16.10
N SER A 43 25.66 -7.08 -15.11
CA SER A 43 24.32 -6.70 -14.72
C SER A 43 24.30 -5.40 -13.92
N ASP A 44 23.42 -4.48 -14.30
CA ASP A 44 23.13 -3.25 -13.54
C ASP A 44 22.20 -3.50 -12.34
N VAL A 45 21.64 -4.72 -12.22
CA VAL A 45 20.73 -5.10 -11.13
C VAL A 45 21.56 -5.49 -9.90
N VAL A 46 21.52 -4.68 -8.86
CA VAL A 46 22.28 -4.89 -7.62
C VAL A 46 21.47 -5.58 -6.52
N GLY A 47 20.15 -5.61 -6.64
CA GLY A 47 19.27 -6.26 -5.67
C GLY A 47 17.81 -6.14 -6.02
N MET A 48 16.96 -6.70 -5.15
CA MET A 48 15.51 -6.69 -5.32
C MET A 48 14.82 -6.48 -3.97
N TYR A 49 13.86 -5.57 -3.93
CA TYR A 49 12.94 -5.43 -2.80
C TYR A 49 11.77 -6.40 -2.91
N LEU A 50 11.38 -6.99 -1.80
CA LEU A 50 10.21 -7.85 -1.66
C LEU A 50 9.31 -7.28 -0.55
N LEU A 51 8.07 -6.95 -0.91
CA LEU A 51 7.06 -6.52 0.04
C LEU A 51 6.22 -7.73 0.47
N ASN A 52 6.23 -8.02 1.77
CA ASN A 52 5.37 -9.04 2.37
C ASN A 52 4.09 -8.38 2.88
N GLU A 53 2.96 -8.87 2.41
CA GLU A 53 1.65 -8.27 2.69
C GLU A 53 1.32 -8.24 4.19
N GLY A 54 1.61 -9.31 4.90
CA GLY A 54 1.17 -9.54 6.28
C GLY A 54 -0.32 -9.93 6.35
N ASN A 55 -0.79 -10.18 7.55
CA ASN A 55 -2.21 -10.47 7.79
C ASN A 55 -2.94 -9.20 8.21
N MET A 56 -4.13 -8.97 7.66
CA MET A 56 -4.97 -7.83 8.04
C MET A 56 -5.20 -7.78 9.55
N GLY A 57 -4.98 -6.61 10.15
CA GLY A 57 -5.11 -6.39 11.59
C GLY A 57 -3.90 -6.80 12.41
N SER A 58 -2.86 -7.41 11.79
CA SER A 58 -1.66 -7.84 12.50
C SER A 58 -0.58 -6.77 12.62
N ASN A 59 -0.61 -5.75 11.76
CA ASN A 59 0.44 -4.75 11.61
C ASN A 59 1.83 -5.37 11.34
N LYS A 60 1.88 -6.44 10.54
CA LYS A 60 3.07 -7.27 10.28
C LYS A 60 3.51 -7.28 8.80
N CYS A 61 3.17 -6.24 8.05
CA CYS A 61 3.74 -6.01 6.73
C CYS A 61 5.24 -5.74 6.86
N THR A 62 6.08 -6.41 6.06
CA THR A 62 7.53 -6.25 6.09
C THR A 62 8.10 -5.95 4.71
N LEU A 63 9.23 -5.27 4.69
CA LEU A 63 10.00 -5.02 3.50
C LEU A 63 11.32 -5.79 3.60
N ASP A 64 11.53 -6.71 2.68
CA ASP A 64 12.75 -7.51 2.58
C ASP A 64 13.62 -7.02 1.42
N TYR A 65 14.91 -7.38 1.45
CA TYR A 65 15.84 -7.03 0.38
C TYR A 65 16.76 -8.20 0.06
N LEU A 66 16.85 -8.54 -1.21
CA LEU A 66 17.83 -9.49 -1.73
C LEU A 66 19.00 -8.68 -2.27
N ASP A 67 20.15 -8.75 -1.60
CA ASP A 67 21.40 -8.13 -2.02
C ASP A 67 22.18 -9.11 -2.89
N PHE A 68 22.19 -8.86 -4.19
CA PHE A 68 22.87 -9.73 -5.14
C PHE A 68 24.38 -9.48 -5.23
N VAL A 69 24.85 -8.35 -4.69
CA VAL A 69 26.29 -8.01 -4.67
C VAL A 69 26.97 -8.66 -3.48
N GLN A 70 26.34 -8.58 -2.30
CA GLN A 70 26.88 -9.12 -1.06
C GLN A 70 26.43 -10.57 -0.80
N GLY A 71 25.41 -11.06 -1.51
CA GLY A 71 24.89 -12.41 -1.36
C GLY A 71 24.07 -12.63 -0.10
N TYR A 72 23.27 -11.65 0.30
CA TYR A 72 22.38 -11.75 1.46
C TYR A 72 20.92 -11.56 1.09
N TYR A 73 20.05 -12.29 1.78
CA TYR A 73 18.64 -12.01 1.90
C TYR A 73 18.39 -11.40 3.28
N VAL A 74 17.96 -10.15 3.29
CA VAL A 74 17.68 -9.36 4.49
C VAL A 74 16.19 -9.30 4.70
N ARG A 75 15.68 -9.96 5.75
CA ARG A 75 14.27 -9.90 6.13
C ARG A 75 14.00 -8.70 7.00
N ASN A 76 12.86 -8.06 6.80
CA ASN A 76 12.42 -6.86 7.53
C ASN A 76 13.48 -5.75 7.59
N LEU A 77 14.02 -5.40 6.43
CA LEU A 77 15.00 -4.32 6.28
C LEU A 77 14.48 -2.99 6.83
N TYR A 78 13.17 -2.72 6.74
CA TYR A 78 12.58 -1.43 7.13
C TYR A 78 12.87 -1.08 8.60
N ALA A 79 12.70 -2.01 9.51
CA ALA A 79 12.91 -1.80 10.94
C ALA A 79 14.36 -1.46 11.27
N GLU A 80 15.32 -2.11 10.61
CA GLU A 80 16.77 -1.85 10.80
C GLU A 80 17.17 -0.47 10.27
N ARG A 81 16.70 -0.12 9.07
CA ARG A 81 17.09 1.14 8.43
C ARG A 81 16.41 2.37 9.02
N ASN A 82 15.33 2.16 9.79
CA ASN A 82 14.51 3.25 10.33
C ASN A 82 14.31 3.14 11.86
N PRO A 83 15.38 3.08 12.67
CA PRO A 83 15.30 2.83 14.11
C PRO A 83 14.64 3.98 14.91
N HIS A 84 14.47 5.15 14.29
CA HIS A 84 13.90 6.35 14.93
C HIS A 84 12.43 6.57 14.58
N VAL A 85 11.83 5.70 13.79
CA VAL A 85 10.39 5.72 13.46
C VAL A 85 9.72 4.50 14.08
N ILE A 86 8.39 4.42 13.96
CA ILE A 86 7.65 3.21 14.33
C ILE A 86 8.27 2.03 13.57
N LYS A 87 8.71 1.00 14.31
CA LYS A 87 9.48 -0.12 13.77
C LYS A 87 8.75 -0.95 12.72
N GLU A 88 7.43 -0.90 12.72
CA GLU A 88 6.61 -1.63 11.77
C GLU A 88 6.33 -0.79 10.51
N LEU A 89 6.45 -1.42 9.35
CA LEU A 89 6.09 -0.79 8.08
C LEU A 89 4.59 -0.46 8.02
N GLY A 90 3.76 -1.31 8.63
CA GLY A 90 2.33 -1.11 8.77
C GLY A 90 1.50 -2.37 8.57
N ASP A 91 0.21 -2.19 8.29
CA ASP A 91 -0.75 -3.26 8.10
C ASP A 91 -1.16 -3.37 6.63
N VAL A 92 -0.98 -4.54 6.05
CA VAL A 92 -1.26 -4.93 4.67
C VAL A 92 -0.47 -4.13 3.63
N GLY A 93 0.74 -4.60 3.32
CA GLY A 93 1.55 -4.12 2.17
C GLY A 93 0.92 -4.54 0.86
N ASN A 94 0.52 -3.59 0.01
CA ASN A 94 -0.27 -3.88 -1.18
C ASN A 94 0.51 -3.74 -2.49
N ASP A 95 1.34 -2.73 -2.63
CA ASP A 95 2.13 -2.49 -3.83
C ASP A 95 3.48 -1.83 -3.49
N ILE A 96 4.46 -2.08 -4.34
CA ILE A 96 5.81 -1.53 -4.20
C ILE A 96 6.38 -1.17 -5.57
N ARG A 97 6.93 0.05 -5.69
CA ARG A 97 7.56 0.49 -6.94
C ARG A 97 8.72 1.45 -6.71
N VAL A 98 9.73 1.33 -7.56
CA VAL A 98 10.82 2.30 -7.65
C VAL A 98 10.49 3.33 -8.72
N TYR A 99 10.65 4.62 -8.39
CA TYR A 99 10.59 5.70 -9.35
C TYR A 99 11.67 6.75 -9.05
N GLY A 100 12.58 6.95 -9.98
CA GLY A 100 13.78 7.75 -9.77
C GLY A 100 14.66 7.15 -8.66
N SER A 101 15.03 7.95 -7.68
CA SER A 101 15.80 7.51 -6.52
C SER A 101 14.95 7.04 -5.33
N LYS A 102 13.64 6.94 -5.50
CA LYS A 102 12.72 6.64 -4.40
C LYS A 102 12.02 5.29 -4.58
N LEU A 103 11.82 4.61 -3.47
CA LEU A 103 11.00 3.43 -3.33
C LEU A 103 9.68 3.83 -2.68
N TYR A 104 8.57 3.51 -3.32
CA TYR A 104 7.22 3.81 -2.85
C TYR A 104 6.55 2.51 -2.43
N VAL A 105 6.08 2.46 -1.19
CA VAL A 105 5.44 1.28 -0.60
C VAL A 105 4.02 1.65 -0.18
N VAL A 106 3.04 1.05 -0.81
CA VAL A 106 1.62 1.26 -0.52
C VAL A 106 1.20 0.32 0.59
N VAL A 107 0.77 0.88 1.73
CA VAL A 107 0.34 0.13 2.93
C VAL A 107 -1.14 0.38 3.17
N ASN A 108 -1.96 -0.57 2.72
CA ASN A 108 -3.41 -0.40 2.56
C ASN A 108 -4.14 -0.09 3.86
N CYS A 109 -4.10 -1.00 4.83
CA CYS A 109 -4.85 -0.85 6.08
C CYS A 109 -4.27 0.21 7.02
N SER A 110 -3.02 0.65 6.78
CA SER A 110 -2.43 1.80 7.45
C SER A 110 -2.75 3.14 6.77
N ASN A 111 -3.50 3.14 5.66
CA ASN A 111 -3.93 4.35 4.94
C ASN A 111 -2.78 5.26 4.51
N LYS A 112 -1.65 4.69 4.08
CA LYS A 112 -0.45 5.45 3.75
C LYS A 112 0.34 4.86 2.59
N MET A 113 1.10 5.72 1.95
CA MET A 113 2.19 5.35 1.07
C MET A 113 3.50 5.81 1.70
N GLU A 114 4.35 4.88 2.12
CA GLU A 114 5.71 5.17 2.59
C GLU A 114 6.63 5.47 1.42
N VAL A 115 7.52 6.43 1.59
CA VAL A 115 8.51 6.81 0.58
C VAL A 115 9.90 6.69 1.20
N LEU A 116 10.71 5.83 0.62
CA LEU A 116 12.05 5.50 1.07
C LEU A 116 13.08 5.89 0.00
N ASP A 117 14.32 6.09 0.41
CA ASP A 117 15.44 6.12 -0.52
C ASP A 117 15.66 4.71 -1.10
N ALA A 118 15.67 4.58 -2.42
CA ALA A 118 15.72 3.27 -3.09
C ALA A 118 17.06 2.54 -2.96
N ARG A 119 18.15 3.22 -2.56
CA ARG A 119 19.46 2.58 -2.33
C ARG A 119 19.62 2.09 -0.91
N THR A 120 19.07 2.82 0.04
CA THR A 120 19.37 2.62 1.46
C THR A 120 18.22 2.02 2.24
N GLY A 121 16.98 2.09 1.74
CA GLY A 121 15.77 1.73 2.48
C GLY A 121 15.42 2.72 3.60
N VAL A 122 16.12 3.85 3.69
CA VAL A 122 15.86 4.88 4.70
C VAL A 122 14.62 5.68 4.33
N ARG A 123 13.74 5.88 5.30
CA ARG A 123 12.51 6.63 5.15
C ARG A 123 12.77 8.10 4.83
N ILE A 124 12.13 8.58 3.79
CA ILE A 124 12.13 9.99 3.40
C ILE A 124 10.87 10.68 3.92
N SER A 125 9.70 10.08 3.69
CA SER A 125 8.40 10.67 4.03
C SER A 125 7.30 9.62 4.01
N GLN A 126 6.11 10.07 4.37
CA GLN A 126 4.85 9.35 4.27
C GLN A 126 3.82 10.26 3.59
N VAL A 127 2.96 9.67 2.77
CA VAL A 127 1.79 10.33 2.17
C VAL A 127 0.54 9.61 2.63
N ASP A 128 -0.34 10.31 3.34
CA ASP A 128 -1.58 9.71 3.83
C ASP A 128 -2.63 9.66 2.71
N ILE A 129 -3.06 8.45 2.39
CA ILE A 129 -4.07 8.19 1.36
C ILE A 129 -5.01 7.11 1.89
N PRO A 130 -6.28 7.41 2.13
CA PRO A 130 -7.21 6.47 2.74
C PRO A 130 -7.38 5.22 1.85
N ASN A 131 -7.27 4.05 2.46
CA ASN A 131 -7.48 2.75 1.81
C ASN A 131 -6.81 2.64 0.43
N CYS A 132 -5.51 3.04 0.37
CA CYS A 132 -4.70 3.03 -0.86
C CYS A 132 -4.40 1.60 -1.32
N ARG A 133 -4.33 1.39 -2.65
CA ARG A 133 -4.17 0.05 -3.23
C ARG A 133 -2.91 -0.12 -4.08
N TYR A 134 -2.79 0.58 -5.19
CA TYR A 134 -1.70 0.44 -6.15
C TYR A 134 -1.17 1.81 -6.54
N VAL A 135 0.10 1.86 -6.98
CA VAL A 135 0.75 3.07 -7.45
C VAL A 135 1.33 2.88 -8.84
N ASN A 136 1.23 3.90 -9.69
CA ASN A 136 1.97 3.99 -10.96
C ASN A 136 2.46 5.42 -11.17
N PHE A 137 3.37 5.65 -12.11
CA PHE A 137 4.06 6.93 -12.27
C PHE A 137 3.98 7.46 -13.69
N TYR A 138 3.82 8.77 -13.80
CA TYR A 138 3.89 9.46 -15.07
C TYR A 138 4.32 10.92 -14.87
N ARG A 139 5.31 11.38 -15.65
CA ARG A 139 5.79 12.78 -15.69
C ARG A 139 5.94 13.43 -14.30
N GLY A 140 6.69 12.80 -13.40
CA GLY A 140 7.00 13.35 -12.08
C GLY A 140 5.87 13.27 -11.06
N HIS A 141 4.80 12.53 -11.34
CA HIS A 141 3.72 12.29 -10.40
C HIS A 141 3.51 10.79 -10.15
N ALA A 142 3.17 10.47 -8.91
CA ALA A 142 2.64 9.17 -8.53
C ALA A 142 1.10 9.23 -8.56
N TYR A 143 0.49 8.19 -9.12
CA TYR A 143 -0.96 8.00 -9.18
C TYR A 143 -1.32 6.80 -8.34
N VAL A 144 -2.13 7.01 -7.31
CA VAL A 144 -2.43 5.99 -6.30
C VAL A 144 -3.92 5.70 -6.31
N SER A 145 -4.31 4.46 -6.61
CA SER A 145 -5.70 4.03 -6.49
C SER A 145 -6.11 3.86 -5.02
N SER A 146 -7.34 4.17 -4.71
CA SER A 146 -7.87 4.17 -3.35
C SER A 146 -9.37 3.84 -3.34
N TYR A 147 -9.78 3.04 -2.38
CA TYR A 147 -11.21 2.80 -2.11
C TYR A 147 -11.90 4.00 -1.47
N VAL A 148 -11.15 4.96 -0.94
CA VAL A 148 -11.59 6.19 -0.25
C VAL A 148 -12.25 5.91 1.10
N GLY A 149 -13.28 5.06 1.12
CA GLY A 149 -14.03 4.74 2.33
C GLY A 149 -13.69 3.37 2.93
N PRO A 150 -14.29 3.04 4.07
CA PRO A 150 -14.13 1.73 4.69
C PRO A 150 -14.76 0.64 3.82
N VAL A 151 -14.16 -0.55 3.88
CA VAL A 151 -14.68 -1.74 3.20
C VAL A 151 -15.82 -2.34 4.00
N GLN A 152 -16.97 -2.50 3.35
CA GLN A 152 -18.14 -3.17 3.91
C GLN A 152 -18.75 -4.06 2.82
N LEU A 153 -19.09 -5.30 3.20
CA LEU A 153 -19.73 -6.25 2.28
C LEU A 153 -21.12 -5.76 1.88
N ASN A 154 -21.42 -5.81 0.60
CA ASN A 154 -22.75 -5.50 0.03
C ASN A 154 -23.34 -4.16 0.50
N ASN A 155 -22.49 -3.16 0.74
CA ASN A 155 -22.96 -1.85 1.18
C ASN A 155 -23.63 -1.09 0.00
N PRO A 156 -24.96 -0.85 0.04
CA PRO A 156 -25.64 -0.12 -1.02
C PRO A 156 -25.24 1.36 -1.08
N ASN A 157 -24.63 1.87 -0.01
CA ASN A 157 -24.13 3.25 0.10
C ASN A 157 -22.60 3.32 -0.08
N ALA A 158 -21.98 2.29 -0.69
CA ALA A 158 -20.55 2.30 -0.95
C ALA A 158 -20.17 3.57 -1.74
N VAL A 159 -19.11 4.23 -1.30
CA VAL A 159 -18.57 5.38 -2.02
C VAL A 159 -17.74 4.92 -3.21
N LYS A 160 -17.72 5.70 -4.28
CA LYS A 160 -16.80 5.46 -5.39
C LYS A 160 -15.38 5.68 -4.94
N GLY A 161 -14.48 4.89 -5.49
CA GLY A 161 -13.06 5.06 -5.30
C GLY A 161 -12.50 6.25 -6.07
N ALA A 162 -11.22 6.48 -5.89
CA ALA A 162 -10.51 7.57 -6.56
C ALA A 162 -9.07 7.19 -6.90
N VAL A 163 -8.45 7.99 -7.77
CA VAL A 163 -7.01 8.04 -7.94
C VAL A 163 -6.51 9.36 -7.35
N TYR A 164 -5.53 9.27 -6.46
CA TYR A 164 -4.82 10.42 -5.90
C TYR A 164 -3.59 10.71 -6.74
N LYS A 165 -3.39 11.97 -7.10
CA LYS A 165 -2.19 12.45 -7.78
C LYS A 165 -1.25 13.06 -6.76
N VAL A 166 -0.04 12.52 -6.66
CA VAL A 166 0.99 12.96 -5.71
C VAL A 166 2.19 13.48 -6.48
N ASP A 167 2.65 14.69 -6.17
CA ASP A 167 3.89 15.23 -6.72
C ASP A 167 5.10 14.51 -6.12
N THR A 168 5.99 13.94 -6.94
CA THR A 168 7.11 13.11 -6.47
C THR A 168 8.28 13.89 -5.89
N LEU A 169 8.32 15.21 -6.04
CA LEU A 169 9.34 16.07 -5.44
C LEU A 169 8.89 16.55 -4.05
N THR A 170 7.67 17.08 -3.97
CA THR A 170 7.13 17.63 -2.71
C THR A 170 6.48 16.58 -1.83
N LEU A 171 6.15 15.41 -2.37
CA LEU A 171 5.45 14.30 -1.71
C LEU A 171 4.10 14.72 -1.13
N LYS A 172 3.40 15.60 -1.83
CA LYS A 172 2.07 16.09 -1.44
C LYS A 172 1.02 15.63 -2.46
N VAL A 173 -0.16 15.32 -1.96
CA VAL A 173 -1.35 15.14 -2.81
C VAL A 173 -1.67 16.48 -3.45
N VAL A 174 -1.70 16.52 -4.78
CA VAL A 174 -1.96 17.73 -5.56
C VAL A 174 -3.31 17.69 -6.27
N ASP A 175 -3.88 16.49 -6.47
CA ASP A 175 -5.18 16.34 -7.13
C ASP A 175 -5.82 14.97 -6.81
N LYS A 176 -7.12 14.82 -7.13
CA LYS A 176 -7.88 13.60 -6.93
C LYS A 176 -8.96 13.43 -8.00
N CYS A 177 -8.99 12.28 -8.67
CA CYS A 177 -9.99 11.92 -9.68
C CYS A 177 -10.88 10.77 -9.20
N THR A 178 -12.20 10.97 -9.16
CA THR A 178 -13.17 9.90 -8.83
C THR A 178 -13.29 8.92 -9.99
N VAL A 179 -13.32 7.60 -9.68
CA VAL A 179 -13.39 6.50 -10.66
C VAL A 179 -14.56 5.54 -10.37
N GLY A 180 -14.41 4.25 -10.59
CA GLY A 180 -15.39 3.23 -10.23
C GLY A 180 -15.32 2.82 -8.77
N TYR A 181 -16.00 1.72 -8.45
CA TYR A 181 -15.99 1.17 -7.11
C TYR A 181 -14.75 0.31 -6.88
N GLN A 182 -14.11 0.52 -5.73
CA GLN A 182 -12.99 -0.29 -5.26
C GLN A 182 -11.92 -0.48 -6.36
N PRO A 183 -11.28 0.62 -6.83
CA PRO A 183 -10.27 0.55 -7.86
C PRO A 183 -9.03 -0.19 -7.36
N GLU A 184 -8.58 -1.12 -8.17
CA GLU A 184 -7.37 -1.91 -7.94
C GLU A 184 -6.20 -1.34 -8.74
N GLU A 185 -5.51 -2.19 -9.52
CA GLU A 185 -4.33 -1.77 -10.24
C GLU A 185 -4.64 -0.75 -11.35
N LEU A 186 -3.64 0.07 -11.65
CA LEU A 186 -3.72 1.13 -12.65
C LEU A 186 -2.48 1.11 -13.55
N GLU A 187 -2.67 1.43 -14.83
CA GLU A 187 -1.63 1.34 -15.84
C GLU A 187 -1.62 2.57 -16.74
N VAL A 188 -0.40 3.04 -17.06
CA VAL A 188 -0.19 4.16 -17.97
C VAL A 188 -0.01 3.64 -19.39
N LEU A 189 -0.81 4.14 -20.31
CA LEU A 189 -0.64 3.86 -21.74
C LEU A 189 -0.88 5.13 -22.56
N GLY A 190 0.16 5.63 -23.22
CA GLY A 190 0.12 6.90 -23.93
C GLY A 190 -0.16 8.08 -22.99
N GLU A 191 -1.15 8.89 -23.30
CA GLU A 191 -1.53 10.09 -22.54
C GLU A 191 -2.70 9.78 -21.56
N TYR A 192 -2.93 8.51 -21.22
CA TYR A 192 -4.04 8.08 -20.38
C TYR A 192 -3.59 7.14 -19.26
N LEU A 193 -4.30 7.24 -18.16
CA LEU A 193 -4.22 6.32 -17.05
C LEU A 193 -5.48 5.44 -17.05
N TYR A 194 -5.28 4.13 -17.04
CA TYR A 194 -6.34 3.11 -17.02
C TYR A 194 -6.43 2.50 -15.64
N VAL A 195 -7.62 2.43 -15.06
CA VAL A 195 -7.84 1.98 -13.68
C VAL A 195 -8.85 0.83 -13.67
N ALA A 196 -8.45 -0.33 -13.18
CA ALA A 196 -9.32 -1.48 -13.03
C ALA A 196 -10.24 -1.28 -11.82
N ASN A 197 -11.56 -1.22 -12.02
CA ASN A 197 -12.53 -1.12 -10.95
C ASN A 197 -13.09 -2.51 -10.63
N SER A 198 -12.87 -2.98 -9.40
CA SER A 198 -13.30 -4.33 -9.01
C SER A 198 -14.73 -4.36 -8.45
N GLY A 199 -15.07 -3.40 -7.59
CA GLY A 199 -16.26 -3.55 -6.75
C GLY A 199 -16.21 -4.84 -5.93
N GLY A 200 -15.01 -5.35 -5.58
CA GLY A 200 -14.79 -6.72 -5.09
C GLY A 200 -15.55 -7.07 -3.81
N TYR A 201 -15.90 -6.08 -3.01
CA TYR A 201 -16.71 -6.26 -1.80
C TYR A 201 -18.21 -5.97 -2.02
N MET A 202 -18.64 -5.74 -3.26
CA MET A 202 -20.04 -5.45 -3.61
C MET A 202 -20.77 -6.66 -4.20
N ALA A 203 -20.30 -7.89 -3.95
CA ALA A 203 -20.93 -9.11 -4.47
C ALA A 203 -22.45 -9.14 -4.16
N PRO A 204 -23.33 -9.49 -5.10
CA PRO A 204 -23.02 -9.90 -6.48
C PRO A 204 -22.89 -8.72 -7.48
N ASN A 205 -23.03 -7.47 -7.01
CA ASN A 205 -23.08 -6.25 -7.82
C ASN A 205 -21.68 -5.66 -8.03
N TYR A 206 -20.74 -6.45 -8.53
CA TYR A 206 -19.37 -6.01 -8.80
C TYR A 206 -19.32 -4.83 -9.78
N ASP A 207 -18.28 -3.98 -9.68
CA ASP A 207 -17.92 -3.11 -10.80
C ASP A 207 -17.31 -3.98 -11.92
N ASN A 208 -17.51 -3.57 -13.16
CA ASN A 208 -17.10 -4.32 -14.33
C ASN A 208 -16.36 -3.43 -15.35
N THR A 209 -15.80 -2.31 -14.89
CA THR A 209 -15.28 -1.28 -15.77
C THR A 209 -13.80 -0.99 -15.57
N VAL A 210 -13.15 -0.53 -16.64
CA VAL A 210 -11.87 0.18 -16.59
C VAL A 210 -12.17 1.67 -16.77
N SER A 211 -11.78 2.50 -15.79
CA SER A 211 -11.84 3.96 -15.92
C SER A 211 -10.66 4.47 -16.74
N VAL A 212 -10.90 5.40 -17.66
CA VAL A 212 -9.86 6.08 -18.44
C VAL A 212 -9.76 7.52 -17.99
N ILE A 213 -8.58 7.93 -17.51
CA ILE A 213 -8.28 9.27 -17.00
C ILE A 213 -7.28 9.95 -17.94
N GLU A 214 -7.55 11.17 -18.38
CA GLU A 214 -6.55 12.00 -19.05
C GLU A 214 -5.65 12.70 -18.03
N PHE A 215 -4.37 12.85 -18.35
CA PHE A 215 -3.42 13.46 -17.42
C PHE A 215 -3.51 14.98 -17.33
N GLU A 216 -3.85 15.67 -18.43
CA GLU A 216 -3.85 17.14 -18.50
C GLU A 216 -4.88 17.76 -17.55
N GLY A 217 -6.13 17.36 -17.65
CA GLY A 217 -7.23 17.83 -16.76
C GLY A 217 -7.43 16.95 -15.55
N PHE A 218 -6.70 15.87 -15.43
CA PHE A 218 -6.82 14.83 -14.41
C PHE A 218 -8.28 14.43 -14.11
N ARG A 219 -9.03 14.10 -15.15
CA ARG A 219 -10.44 13.75 -15.09
C ARG A 219 -10.74 12.44 -15.81
N GLN A 220 -11.75 11.75 -15.32
CA GLN A 220 -12.26 10.55 -15.98
C GLN A 220 -12.99 10.91 -17.28
N MET A 221 -12.50 10.41 -18.40
CA MET A 221 -13.08 10.64 -19.72
C MET A 221 -14.19 9.66 -20.03
N GLN A 222 -13.95 8.38 -19.73
CA GLN A 222 -14.88 7.30 -20.01
C GLN A 222 -14.67 6.12 -19.07
N LYS A 223 -15.62 5.18 -19.13
CA LYS A 223 -15.49 3.83 -18.56
C LYS A 223 -15.70 2.80 -19.66
N ILE A 224 -14.82 1.81 -19.70
CA ILE A 224 -14.87 0.71 -20.65
C ILE A 224 -15.38 -0.53 -19.91
N PRO A 225 -16.55 -1.09 -20.27
CA PRO A 225 -16.99 -2.36 -19.74
C PRO A 225 -16.03 -3.48 -20.19
N VAL A 226 -15.57 -4.31 -19.26
CA VAL A 226 -14.60 -5.39 -19.53
C VAL A 226 -15.09 -6.71 -18.97
N GLY A 227 -15.17 -6.83 -17.64
CA GLY A 227 -15.56 -8.03 -16.92
C GLY A 227 -15.72 -7.72 -15.44
N ILE A 228 -16.40 -8.57 -14.69
CA ILE A 228 -16.68 -8.36 -13.28
C ILE A 228 -15.42 -8.51 -12.42
N ASN A 229 -15.37 -7.80 -11.29
CA ASN A 229 -14.34 -7.95 -10.26
C ASN A 229 -12.92 -7.89 -10.83
N LEU A 230 -12.61 -6.81 -11.56
CA LEU A 230 -11.29 -6.60 -12.18
C LEU A 230 -10.21 -6.42 -11.12
N HIS A 231 -8.98 -6.89 -11.41
CA HIS A 231 -7.89 -6.82 -10.44
C HIS A 231 -6.60 -6.23 -11.00
N ARG A 232 -5.87 -6.98 -11.84
CA ARG A 232 -4.63 -6.51 -12.44
C ARG A 232 -4.85 -5.93 -13.82
N ILE A 233 -4.07 -4.90 -14.16
CA ILE A 233 -4.05 -4.31 -15.49
C ILE A 233 -2.62 -3.99 -15.88
N ARG A 234 -2.20 -4.42 -17.08
CA ARG A 234 -0.85 -4.21 -17.63
C ARG A 234 -0.89 -3.91 -19.11
N ALA A 235 -0.06 -2.97 -19.55
CA ALA A 235 0.19 -2.73 -20.96
C ALA A 235 1.29 -3.65 -21.49
N ASP A 236 1.10 -4.18 -22.70
CA ASP A 236 2.16 -4.88 -23.42
C ASP A 236 2.94 -3.91 -24.33
N ARG A 237 4.06 -4.39 -24.89
CA ARG A 237 4.89 -3.62 -25.83
C ARG A 237 4.20 -3.22 -27.13
N HIS A 238 3.02 -3.78 -27.40
CA HIS A 238 2.24 -3.50 -28.60
C HIS A 238 1.09 -2.51 -28.35
N GLY A 239 1.02 -1.92 -27.16
CA GLY A 239 -0.01 -0.97 -26.77
C GLY A 239 -1.36 -1.60 -26.43
N ARG A 240 -1.38 -2.89 -26.06
CA ARG A 240 -2.59 -3.58 -25.61
C ARG A 240 -2.62 -3.66 -24.10
N LEU A 241 -3.81 -3.47 -23.52
CA LEU A 241 -4.05 -3.64 -22.09
C LEU A 241 -4.59 -5.05 -21.81
N TRP A 242 -3.94 -5.72 -20.88
CA TRP A 242 -4.36 -7.02 -20.35
C TRP A 242 -4.95 -6.80 -18.97
N VAL A 243 -6.16 -7.29 -18.76
CA VAL A 243 -6.90 -7.12 -17.51
C VAL A 243 -7.30 -8.49 -16.98
N THR A 244 -7.09 -8.72 -15.68
CA THR A 244 -7.55 -9.94 -15.00
C THR A 244 -8.85 -9.69 -14.27
N SER A 245 -9.72 -10.70 -14.24
CA SER A 245 -10.97 -10.77 -13.47
C SER A 245 -10.84 -11.92 -12.45
N ARG A 246 -11.35 -11.73 -11.25
CA ARG A 246 -11.38 -12.73 -10.17
C ARG A 246 -12.72 -13.44 -10.09
#